data_610d9c70c469370afffc67bf9ade5b35
#
_entry.id   610d9c70c469370afffc67bf9ade5b35
#
_cell.length_a   1.000
_cell.length_b   1.000
_cell.length_c   1.000
_cell.angle_alpha   90.00
_cell.angle_beta   90.00
_cell.angle_gamma   90.00
#
_symmetry.space_group_name_H-M   'P 1'
#
loop_
_entity.id
_entity.type
_entity.pdbx_description
1 polymer ?
#
loop_
_entity_poly.entity_id
_entity_poly.type
_entity_poly.pdbx_seq_one_letter_code
_entity_poly.pdbx_strand_id
1 'polypeptide(L)'
;KTFSTKEIQRQLGHNRYHPIWHMVHKLREAMGKRDDEYVLAGCIELDEGYFSTEISQEEKDKPLKRGRGSQKKSKVLVMAESEMVEFPKTGQKPRRVGYLKMKVIDDLKKETINAAVQQLASGANQIDTDHSTSYVELKDFVPRHNSQVIPKEKVGEALPWVHIAISNAKRQLINTFH
;
A
#
# COMPACT_ATOMS: atom_id res chain seq x y z
N LYS A 1 -16.26 8.02 -4.99
CA LYS A 1 -15.87 9.45 -4.76
C LYS A 1 -15.23 9.56 -3.39
N THR A 2 -14.10 10.24 -3.32
CA THR A 2 -13.48 10.63 -2.05
C THR A 2 -13.93 12.02 -1.68
N PHE A 3 -14.20 12.23 -0.40
CA PHE A 3 -14.63 13.53 0.11
C PHE A 3 -13.57 14.10 1.05
N SER A 4 -13.19 15.35 0.84
CA SER A 4 -12.40 16.08 1.82
C SER A 4 -13.23 16.36 3.08
N THR A 5 -12.58 16.56 4.21
CA THR A 5 -13.27 16.96 5.46
C THR A 5 -14.12 18.22 5.26
N LYS A 6 -13.63 19.15 4.44
CA LYS A 6 -14.34 20.39 4.12
C LYS A 6 -15.64 20.13 3.34
N GLU A 7 -15.60 19.19 2.38
CA GLU A 7 -16.79 18.80 1.63
C GLU A 7 -17.80 18.06 2.52
N ILE A 8 -17.33 17.20 3.42
CA ILE A 8 -18.19 16.54 4.41
C ILE A 8 -18.86 17.57 5.31
N GLN A 9 -18.10 18.59 5.80
CA GLN A 9 -18.64 19.69 6.58
C GLN A 9 -19.77 20.41 5.82
N ARG A 10 -19.55 20.73 4.54
CA ARG A 10 -20.52 21.41 3.69
C ARG A 10 -21.79 20.59 3.50
N GLN A 11 -21.66 19.29 3.23
CA GLN A 11 -22.82 18.40 3.04
C GLN A 11 -23.65 18.20 4.30
N LEU A 12 -22.99 18.17 5.47
CA LEU A 12 -23.68 18.07 6.76
C LEU A 12 -24.27 19.40 7.25
N GLY A 13 -24.01 20.50 6.57
CA GLY A 13 -24.46 21.84 6.99
C GLY A 13 -23.88 22.28 8.33
N HIS A 14 -22.72 21.72 8.75
CA HIS A 14 -22.17 22.00 10.07
C HIS A 14 -21.28 23.24 10.07
N ASN A 15 -21.54 24.17 10.99
CA ASN A 15 -20.88 25.49 11.01
C ASN A 15 -19.40 25.41 11.45
N ARG A 16 -19.01 24.41 12.25
CA ARG A 16 -17.65 24.28 12.79
C ARG A 16 -16.89 23.17 12.08
N TYR A 17 -15.66 23.45 11.65
CA TYR A 17 -14.79 22.49 10.95
C TYR A 17 -14.20 21.43 11.89
N HIS A 18 -13.70 21.83 13.07
CA HIS A 18 -12.98 20.92 13.97
C HIS A 18 -13.76 19.66 14.39
N PRO A 19 -15.05 19.73 14.78
CA PRO A 19 -15.80 18.52 15.10
C PRO A 19 -15.87 17.52 13.94
N ILE A 20 -16.04 18.01 12.72
CA ILE A 20 -16.06 17.14 11.52
C ILE A 20 -14.68 16.53 11.25
N TRP A 21 -13.63 17.33 11.40
CA TRP A 21 -12.25 16.84 11.28
C TRP A 21 -11.97 15.71 12.29
N HIS A 22 -12.29 15.90 13.56
CA HIS A 22 -12.15 14.88 14.60
C HIS A 22 -12.97 13.63 14.31
N MET A 23 -14.22 13.79 13.88
CA MET A 23 -15.08 12.65 13.49
C MET A 23 -14.45 11.83 12.37
N VAL A 24 -13.97 12.47 11.31
CA VAL A 24 -13.33 11.80 10.17
C VAL A 24 -12.06 11.07 10.60
N HIS A 25 -11.25 11.67 11.48
CA HIS A 25 -10.04 11.01 12.00
C HIS A 25 -10.36 9.80 12.87
N LYS A 26 -11.37 9.87 13.75
CA LYS A 26 -11.83 8.72 14.54
C LYS A 26 -12.37 7.59 13.66
N LEU A 27 -13.10 7.91 12.59
CA LEU A 27 -13.57 6.91 11.64
C LEU A 27 -12.39 6.22 10.93
N ARG A 28 -11.39 6.99 10.49
CA ARG A 28 -10.17 6.43 9.86
C ARG A 28 -9.39 5.54 10.83
N GLU A 29 -9.27 5.96 12.09
CA GLU A 29 -8.63 5.14 13.13
C GLU A 29 -9.38 3.83 13.37
N ALA A 30 -10.70 3.88 13.45
CA ALA A 30 -11.54 2.67 13.60
C ALA A 30 -11.42 1.74 12.38
N MET A 31 -11.36 2.29 11.18
CA MET A 31 -11.12 1.51 9.94
C MET A 31 -9.74 0.85 9.96
N GLY A 32 -8.69 1.56 10.41
CA GLY A 32 -7.35 0.99 10.54
C GLY A 32 -7.29 -0.16 11.56
N LYS A 33 -7.91 0.02 12.74
CA LYS A 33 -8.00 -1.05 13.76
C LYS A 33 -8.72 -2.29 13.23
N ARG A 34 -9.81 -2.10 12.48
CA ARG A 34 -10.50 -3.23 11.85
C ARG A 34 -9.62 -3.93 10.81
N ASP A 35 -8.82 -3.16 10.07
CA ASP A 35 -7.89 -3.72 9.10
C ASP A 35 -6.82 -4.60 9.74
N ASP A 36 -6.47 -4.36 11.00
CA ASP A 36 -5.52 -5.17 11.77
C ASP A 36 -6.08 -6.54 12.22
N GLU A 37 -7.42 -6.74 12.18
CA GLU A 37 -8.06 -7.97 12.64
C GLU A 37 -7.86 -9.18 11.71
N TYR A 38 -7.45 -8.97 10.46
CA TYR A 38 -7.20 -10.05 9.52
C TYR A 38 -5.79 -10.02 8.94
N VAL A 39 -5.33 -11.16 8.51
CA VAL A 39 -4.06 -11.32 7.77
C VAL A 39 -4.34 -11.74 6.35
N LEU A 40 -3.46 -11.36 5.43
CA LEU A 40 -3.55 -11.79 4.04
C LEU A 40 -3.18 -13.25 3.88
N ALA A 41 -3.85 -13.93 2.94
CA ALA A 41 -3.67 -15.34 2.68
C ALA A 41 -3.57 -15.65 1.18
N GLY A 42 -3.15 -16.87 0.85
CA GLY A 42 -3.10 -17.34 -0.53
C GLY A 42 -1.92 -16.76 -1.33
N CYS A 43 -2.20 -16.34 -2.56
CA CYS A 43 -1.20 -15.70 -3.42
C CYS A 43 -1.26 -14.19 -3.22
N ILE A 44 -0.11 -13.57 -2.94
CA ILE A 44 0.00 -12.15 -2.59
C ILE A 44 0.98 -11.47 -3.54
N GLU A 45 0.55 -10.36 -4.14
CA GLU A 45 1.44 -9.42 -4.82
C GLU A 45 2.00 -8.44 -3.78
N LEU A 46 3.30 -8.15 -3.83
CA LEU A 46 3.99 -7.26 -2.90
C LEU A 46 4.92 -6.30 -3.65
N ASP A 47 4.81 -5.01 -3.35
CA ASP A 47 5.66 -3.95 -3.91
C ASP A 47 5.72 -2.74 -2.97
N GLU A 48 6.65 -1.79 -3.21
CA GLU A 48 6.75 -0.55 -2.46
C GLU A 48 6.13 0.64 -3.19
N GLY A 49 5.26 1.35 -2.48
CA GLY A 49 4.76 2.65 -2.90
C GLY A 49 5.49 3.81 -2.23
N TYR A 50 5.84 4.84 -3.01
CA TYR A 50 6.40 6.09 -2.48
C TYR A 50 5.33 7.17 -2.51
N PHE A 51 4.98 7.71 -1.34
CA PHE A 51 3.96 8.73 -1.18
C PHE A 51 4.58 10.03 -0.73
N SER A 52 4.13 11.14 -1.33
CA SER A 52 4.61 12.46 -0.92
C SER A 52 4.23 12.76 0.52
N THR A 53 5.17 13.29 1.29
CA THR A 53 4.97 13.70 2.68
C THR A 53 5.68 15.02 2.93
N GLU A 54 5.28 15.71 3.99
CA GLU A 54 6.02 16.87 4.49
C GLU A 54 7.32 16.42 5.14
N ILE A 55 8.34 17.26 5.05
CA ILE A 55 9.62 17.05 5.71
C ILE A 55 9.45 17.37 7.19
N SER A 56 9.93 16.49 8.06
CA SER A 56 9.96 16.75 9.51
C SER A 56 10.82 17.98 9.83
N GLN A 57 10.55 18.66 10.95
CA GLN A 57 11.34 19.82 11.35
C GLN A 57 12.83 19.47 11.52
N GLU A 58 13.12 18.26 12.04
CA GLU A 58 14.49 17.78 12.28
C GLU A 58 15.28 17.50 10.99
N GLU A 59 14.57 17.29 9.89
CA GLU A 59 15.16 16.99 8.58
C GLU A 59 15.25 18.21 7.66
N LYS A 60 14.62 19.33 8.02
CA LYS A 60 14.63 20.56 7.20
C LYS A 60 16.03 21.13 6.99
N ASP A 61 16.89 20.97 7.96
CA ASP A 61 18.27 21.50 7.95
C ASP A 61 19.27 20.56 7.24
N LYS A 62 18.82 19.36 6.86
CA LYS A 62 19.66 18.39 6.15
C LYS A 62 19.56 18.54 4.63
N PRO A 63 20.64 18.27 3.88
CA PRO A 63 20.57 18.31 2.43
C PRO A 63 19.53 17.33 1.90
N LEU A 64 18.68 17.80 0.98
CA LEU A 64 17.61 16.99 0.40
C LEU A 64 18.18 15.94 -0.56
N LYS A 65 17.84 14.69 -0.32
CA LYS A 65 18.16 13.57 -1.21
C LYS A 65 17.08 13.41 -2.29
N ARG A 66 17.48 12.90 -3.45
CA ARG A 66 16.56 12.54 -4.56
C ARG A 66 16.36 11.03 -4.63
N GLY A 67 15.31 10.58 -5.31
CA GLY A 67 15.03 9.16 -5.54
C GLY A 67 14.42 8.44 -4.36
N ARG A 68 14.80 7.17 -4.16
CA ARG A 68 14.25 6.28 -3.11
C ARG A 68 14.58 6.75 -1.68
N GLY A 69 15.67 7.49 -1.49
CA GLY A 69 16.08 8.05 -0.19
C GLY A 69 15.56 9.47 0.09
N SER A 70 14.60 9.98 -0.66
CA SER A 70 14.08 11.34 -0.47
C SER A 70 13.28 11.46 0.82
N GLN A 71 13.62 12.46 1.66
CA GLN A 71 12.90 12.81 2.88
C GLN A 71 11.46 13.30 2.62
N LYS A 72 11.16 13.70 1.38
CA LYS A 72 9.82 14.11 0.93
C LYS A 72 8.90 12.93 0.60
N LYS A 73 9.32 11.69 0.87
CA LYS A 73 8.57 10.49 0.52
C LYS A 73 8.51 9.52 1.68
N SER A 74 7.31 9.18 2.09
CA SER A 74 7.04 8.02 2.93
C SER A 74 7.05 6.75 2.09
N LYS A 75 7.68 5.73 2.60
CA LYS A 75 7.71 4.39 2.01
C LYS A 75 6.55 3.59 2.57
N VAL A 76 5.78 3.00 1.69
CA VAL A 76 4.62 2.18 2.06
C VAL A 76 4.77 0.82 1.41
N LEU A 77 4.83 -0.22 2.21
CA LEU A 77 4.73 -1.59 1.73
C LEU A 77 3.28 -1.89 1.40
N VAL A 78 3.03 -2.33 0.18
CA VAL A 78 1.69 -2.63 -0.32
C VAL A 78 1.61 -4.10 -0.67
N MET A 79 0.62 -4.77 -0.10
CA MET A 79 0.35 -6.19 -0.30
C MET A 79 -1.09 -6.36 -0.74
N ALA A 80 -1.32 -7.16 -1.77
CA ALA A 80 -2.65 -7.43 -2.30
C ALA A 80 -2.82 -8.93 -2.58
N GLU A 81 -3.88 -9.52 -2.08
CA GLU A 81 -4.27 -10.87 -2.47
C GLU A 81 -4.63 -10.90 -3.96
N SER A 82 -4.10 -11.90 -4.66
CA SER A 82 -4.23 -12.06 -6.11
C SER A 82 -4.68 -13.49 -6.40
N GLU A 83 -5.99 -13.68 -6.46
CA GLU A 83 -6.60 -15.01 -6.63
C GLU A 83 -6.81 -15.32 -8.13
N MET A 84 -6.51 -16.56 -8.53
CA MET A 84 -6.84 -17.04 -9.87
C MET A 84 -8.35 -17.18 -10.03
N VAL A 85 -8.84 -16.75 -11.19
CA VAL A 85 -10.25 -16.97 -11.60
C VAL A 85 -10.27 -18.21 -12.47
N GLU A 86 -10.93 -19.27 -12.02
CA GLU A 86 -10.98 -20.54 -12.73
C GLU A 86 -11.60 -20.42 -14.14
N PHE A 87 -12.64 -19.60 -14.28
CA PHE A 87 -13.34 -19.39 -15.56
C PHE A 87 -13.51 -17.89 -15.82
N PRO A 88 -12.46 -17.17 -16.31
CA PRO A 88 -12.58 -15.76 -16.59
C PRO A 88 -13.51 -15.49 -17.76
N LYS A 89 -14.44 -14.55 -17.60
CA LYS A 89 -15.31 -14.08 -18.69
C LYS A 89 -14.50 -13.32 -19.74
N THR A 90 -14.99 -13.23 -20.95
CA THR A 90 -14.37 -12.45 -22.03
C THR A 90 -14.12 -11.01 -21.57
N GLY A 91 -12.85 -10.56 -21.62
CA GLY A 91 -12.43 -9.24 -21.15
C GLY A 91 -12.16 -9.14 -19.63
N GLN A 92 -12.37 -10.18 -18.86
CA GLN A 92 -12.01 -10.25 -17.44
C GLN A 92 -10.53 -10.64 -17.29
N LYS A 93 -9.85 -10.03 -16.31
CA LYS A 93 -8.50 -10.43 -15.94
C LYS A 93 -8.51 -11.87 -15.38
N PRO A 94 -7.45 -12.66 -15.63
CA PRO A 94 -7.35 -14.03 -15.11
C PRO A 94 -7.17 -14.12 -13.59
N ARG A 95 -6.93 -12.98 -12.95
CA ARG A 95 -6.81 -12.86 -11.49
C ARG A 95 -7.75 -11.78 -10.95
N ARG A 96 -8.29 -11.97 -9.77
CA ARG A 96 -9.08 -10.99 -9.01
C ARG A 96 -8.32 -10.56 -7.76
N VAL A 97 -8.53 -9.32 -7.34
CA VAL A 97 -8.04 -8.82 -6.07
C VAL A 97 -8.94 -9.32 -4.93
N GLY A 98 -8.33 -9.80 -3.85
CA GLY A 98 -8.97 -10.03 -2.57
C GLY A 98 -8.75 -8.86 -1.62
N TYR A 99 -8.30 -9.13 -0.41
CA TYR A 99 -7.93 -8.10 0.55
C TYR A 99 -6.60 -7.46 0.19
N LEU A 100 -6.40 -6.24 0.65
CA LEU A 100 -5.13 -5.53 0.50
C LEU A 100 -4.74 -4.87 1.82
N LYS A 101 -3.43 -4.73 2.05
CA LYS A 101 -2.87 -4.00 3.19
C LYS A 101 -1.79 -3.03 2.73
N MET A 102 -1.74 -1.91 3.42
CA MET A 102 -0.72 -0.88 3.23
C MET A 102 -0.08 -0.55 4.58
N LYS A 103 1.22 -0.69 4.69
CA LYS A 103 1.97 -0.40 5.91
C LYS A 103 3.07 0.61 5.64
N VAL A 104 3.05 1.73 6.35
CA VAL A 104 4.17 2.67 6.35
C VAL A 104 5.37 1.99 7.01
N ILE A 105 6.52 2.06 6.35
CA ILE A 105 7.78 1.49 6.81
C ILE A 105 8.88 2.56 6.82
N ASP A 106 9.80 2.47 7.77
CA ASP A 106 10.87 3.45 7.92
C ASP A 106 11.95 3.27 6.85
N ASP A 107 12.26 2.02 6.52
CA ASP A 107 13.28 1.69 5.55
C ASP A 107 12.87 0.48 4.68
N LEU A 108 13.71 0.18 3.69
CA LEU A 108 13.54 -0.97 2.78
C LEU A 108 14.50 -2.11 3.12
N LYS A 109 14.93 -2.19 4.36
CA LYS A 109 15.76 -3.30 4.79
C LYS A 109 14.95 -4.59 4.83
N LYS A 110 15.64 -5.68 4.54
CA LYS A 110 15.04 -7.02 4.52
C LYS A 110 14.37 -7.36 5.86
N GLU A 111 14.97 -6.98 6.99
CA GLU A 111 14.45 -7.23 8.33
C GLU A 111 13.09 -6.54 8.55
N THR A 112 12.97 -5.28 8.11
CA THR A 112 11.72 -4.49 8.19
C THR A 112 10.62 -5.10 7.33
N ILE A 113 10.97 -5.51 6.12
CA ILE A 113 10.03 -6.14 5.18
C ILE A 113 9.61 -7.52 5.68
N ASN A 114 10.56 -8.36 6.12
CA ASN A 114 10.27 -9.69 6.65
C ASN A 114 9.31 -9.62 7.86
N ALA A 115 9.58 -8.72 8.81
CA ALA A 115 8.69 -8.50 9.96
C ALA A 115 7.28 -8.06 9.53
N ALA A 116 7.18 -7.17 8.53
CA ALA A 116 5.89 -6.73 8.01
C ALA A 116 5.12 -7.87 7.32
N VAL A 117 5.80 -8.68 6.51
CA VAL A 117 5.20 -9.84 5.84
C VAL A 117 4.74 -10.89 6.84
N GLN A 118 5.55 -11.23 7.84
CA GLN A 118 5.18 -12.17 8.89
C GLN A 118 3.96 -11.70 9.68
N GLN A 119 3.85 -10.41 9.96
CA GLN A 119 2.73 -9.83 10.69
C GLN A 119 1.45 -9.79 9.85
N LEU A 120 1.53 -9.37 8.58
CA LEU A 120 0.37 -8.99 7.79
C LEU A 120 -0.06 -10.06 6.77
N ALA A 121 0.83 -10.99 6.44
CA ALA A 121 0.65 -11.99 5.39
C ALA A 121 1.08 -13.40 5.84
N SER A 122 0.89 -13.72 7.12
CA SER A 122 1.24 -15.04 7.67
C SER A 122 0.46 -16.21 7.05
N GLY A 123 -0.68 -15.93 6.40
CA GLY A 123 -1.45 -16.91 5.62
C GLY A 123 -1.02 -17.06 4.17
N ALA A 124 0.06 -16.40 3.74
CA ALA A 124 0.53 -16.47 2.37
C ALA A 124 1.08 -17.85 2.01
N ASN A 125 0.59 -18.42 0.91
CA ASN A 125 1.14 -19.61 0.29
C ASN A 125 2.18 -19.26 -0.78
N GLN A 126 2.03 -18.11 -1.40
CA GLN A 126 2.91 -17.57 -2.42
C GLN A 126 2.98 -16.06 -2.33
N ILE A 127 4.18 -15.50 -2.50
CA ILE A 127 4.39 -14.07 -2.67
C ILE A 127 5.07 -13.80 -4.01
N ASP A 128 4.45 -12.95 -4.83
CA ASP A 128 4.97 -12.46 -6.10
C ASP A 128 5.56 -11.06 -5.87
N THR A 129 6.83 -10.84 -6.24
CA THR A 129 7.52 -9.56 -6.09
C THR A 129 8.28 -9.18 -7.35
N ASP A 130 8.75 -7.93 -7.43
CA ASP A 130 9.84 -7.57 -8.32
C ASP A 130 11.17 -8.20 -7.85
N HIS A 131 12.22 -8.07 -8.66
CA HIS A 131 13.55 -8.63 -8.34
C HIS A 131 14.39 -7.67 -7.46
N SER A 132 13.78 -7.03 -6.45
CA SER A 132 14.50 -6.20 -5.49
C SER A 132 15.27 -7.06 -4.48
N THR A 133 16.47 -6.61 -4.14
CA THR A 133 17.30 -7.27 -3.11
C THR A 133 16.68 -7.28 -1.72
N SER A 134 15.71 -6.40 -1.49
CA SER A 134 14.96 -6.31 -0.23
C SER A 134 14.09 -7.55 0.05
N TYR A 135 13.80 -8.35 -0.97
CA TYR A 135 12.89 -9.50 -0.89
C TYR A 135 13.59 -10.87 -0.88
N VAL A 136 14.93 -10.90 -0.93
CA VAL A 136 15.70 -12.15 -1.11
C VAL A 136 15.43 -13.20 -0.02
N GLU A 137 15.18 -12.78 1.22
CA GLU A 137 14.94 -13.69 2.36
C GLU A 137 13.48 -14.13 2.48
N LEU A 138 12.53 -13.60 1.69
CA LEU A 138 11.13 -14.02 1.77
C LEU A 138 10.94 -15.51 1.48
N LYS A 139 11.82 -16.11 0.68
CA LYS A 139 11.86 -17.57 0.41
C LYS A 139 12.01 -18.42 1.68
N ASP A 140 12.55 -17.87 2.76
CA ASP A 140 12.78 -18.57 4.02
C ASP A 140 11.55 -18.52 4.95
N PHE A 141 10.58 -17.64 4.66
CA PHE A 141 9.38 -17.38 5.48
C PHE A 141 8.06 -17.77 4.79
N VAL A 142 8.07 -17.94 3.48
CA VAL A 142 6.89 -18.24 2.69
C VAL A 142 7.12 -19.51 1.88
N PRO A 143 6.13 -20.41 1.77
CA PRO A 143 6.28 -21.66 1.02
C PRO A 143 6.74 -21.46 -0.43
N ARG A 144 6.32 -20.37 -1.07
CA ARG A 144 6.71 -20.03 -2.44
C ARG A 144 6.96 -18.53 -2.59
N HIS A 145 8.18 -18.16 -2.94
CA HIS A 145 8.51 -16.78 -3.36
C HIS A 145 8.84 -16.76 -4.84
N ASN A 146 8.08 -15.98 -5.61
CA ASN A 146 8.25 -15.80 -7.05
C ASN A 146 8.75 -14.38 -7.30
N SER A 147 10.07 -14.24 -7.43
CA SER A 147 10.73 -12.96 -7.73
C SER A 147 10.96 -12.85 -9.23
N GLN A 148 10.44 -11.81 -9.87
CA GLN A 148 10.50 -11.61 -11.31
C GLN A 148 11.24 -10.33 -11.67
N VAL A 149 12.18 -10.42 -12.64
CA VAL A 149 12.71 -9.23 -13.31
C VAL A 149 11.63 -8.73 -14.26
N ILE A 150 10.99 -7.63 -13.90
CA ILE A 150 9.88 -7.07 -14.67
C ILE A 150 10.40 -6.04 -15.67
N PRO A 151 10.33 -6.28 -16.99
CA PRO A 151 10.62 -5.27 -18.00
C PRO A 151 9.69 -4.07 -17.83
N LYS A 152 10.20 -2.85 -18.08
CA LYS A 152 9.43 -1.60 -17.91
C LYS A 152 8.09 -1.60 -18.64
N GLU A 153 8.02 -2.26 -19.77
CA GLU A 153 6.81 -2.37 -20.62
C GLU A 153 5.75 -3.29 -20.00
N LYS A 154 6.14 -4.24 -19.12
CA LYS A 154 5.27 -5.23 -18.49
C LYS A 154 4.99 -4.99 -17.01
N VAL A 155 5.44 -3.86 -16.47
CA VAL A 155 5.25 -3.53 -15.04
C VAL A 155 3.77 -3.60 -14.62
N GLY A 156 2.86 -3.11 -15.45
CA GLY A 156 1.42 -3.15 -15.17
C GLY A 156 0.76 -4.53 -15.30
N GLU A 157 1.47 -5.52 -15.87
CA GLU A 157 0.95 -6.89 -16.08
C GLU A 157 1.45 -7.87 -15.00
N ALA A 158 2.65 -7.64 -14.48
CA ALA A 158 3.31 -8.59 -13.57
C ALA A 158 2.75 -8.55 -12.14
N LEU A 159 2.45 -7.35 -11.61
CA LEU A 159 1.88 -7.13 -10.28
C LEU A 159 0.70 -6.15 -10.38
N PRO A 160 -0.38 -6.52 -11.11
CA PRO A 160 -1.41 -5.56 -11.51
C PRO A 160 -2.18 -4.97 -10.32
N TRP A 161 -2.43 -5.75 -9.28
CA TRP A 161 -3.27 -5.31 -8.17
C TRP A 161 -2.54 -4.37 -7.23
N VAL A 162 -1.27 -4.64 -6.93
CA VAL A 162 -0.44 -3.74 -6.13
C VAL A 162 -0.26 -2.39 -6.84
N HIS A 163 0.03 -2.39 -8.14
CA HIS A 163 0.18 -1.16 -8.91
C HIS A 163 -1.13 -0.36 -9.00
N ILE A 164 -2.28 -1.03 -9.17
CA ILE A 164 -3.60 -0.40 -9.13
C ILE A 164 -3.86 0.18 -7.74
N ALA A 165 -3.56 -0.55 -6.67
CA ALA A 165 -3.75 -0.09 -5.30
C ALA A 165 -2.90 1.16 -5.00
N ILE A 166 -1.60 1.14 -5.35
CA ILE A 166 -0.69 2.29 -5.20
C ILE A 166 -1.21 3.50 -5.97
N SER A 167 -1.61 3.31 -7.22
CA SER A 167 -2.11 4.39 -8.08
C SER A 167 -3.40 5.00 -7.55
N ASN A 168 -4.34 4.17 -7.09
CA ASN A 168 -5.59 4.61 -6.49
C ASN A 168 -5.36 5.36 -5.19
N ALA A 169 -4.49 4.86 -4.31
CA ALA A 169 -4.14 5.52 -3.05
C ALA A 169 -3.51 6.90 -3.30
N LYS A 170 -2.56 7.00 -4.23
CA LYS A 170 -1.95 8.29 -4.62
C LYS A 170 -3.01 9.28 -5.14
N ARG A 171 -3.89 8.83 -6.03
CA ARG A 171 -4.99 9.66 -6.55
C ARG A 171 -5.94 10.12 -5.44
N GLN A 172 -6.26 9.22 -4.51
CA GLN A 172 -7.12 9.55 -3.37
C GLN A 172 -6.49 10.60 -2.46
N LEU A 173 -5.20 10.47 -2.14
CA LEU A 173 -4.48 11.44 -1.32
C LEU A 173 -4.42 12.81 -1.99
N ILE A 174 -4.08 12.88 -3.28
CA ILE A 174 -4.07 14.13 -4.05
C ILE A 174 -5.45 14.79 -4.04
N ASN A 175 -6.53 14.05 -4.19
CA ASN A 175 -7.89 14.62 -4.24
C ASN A 175 -8.48 14.98 -2.86
N THR A 176 -7.88 14.54 -1.77
CA THR A 176 -8.43 14.71 -0.41
C THR A 176 -7.66 15.71 0.43
N PHE A 177 -6.35 15.82 0.21
CA PHE A 177 -5.43 16.58 1.05
C PHE A 177 -4.64 17.67 0.27
N HIS A 178 -5.34 18.40 -0.56
CA HIS A 178 -4.83 19.64 -1.19
C HIS A 178 -5.01 20.83 -0.30
#